data_ae2684efa8d5f2fc7e3749204c05f75b
#
_entry.id   ae2684efa8d5f2fc7e3749204c05f75b
#
_cell.length_a   1.000
_cell.length_b   1.000
_cell.length_c   1.000
_cell.angle_alpha   90.00
_cell.angle_beta   90.00
_cell.angle_gamma   90.00
#
_symmetry.space_group_name_H-M   'P 1'
#
loop_
_entity.id
_entity.type
_entity.pdbx_description
1 polymer ?
#
loop_
_entity_poly.entity_id
_entity_poly.type
_entity_poly.pdbx_seq_one_letter_code
_entity_poly.pdbx_strand_id
1 'polypeptide(L)'
;MSSAVKSTEQLQAEIKKLRRQVRETEDKSQRAEAALKATEQRYRLLGDSAPFGIFVIDTAGRITGFNRKMAEMLQWPVQQELPSINITELQKFIEAGITDDFRRCIENKRLVIKAYPCVTAGDSDDDCLHLRFSLCPVLDDDGSVTEVLTFVEDISDLKLAEMTIRESEDRYRLLFQSTPIALIERDASRLKAYLEELRQSGIHDFSAYLQENPQEAIHCVGMIRTVDFNEAFMELIEAKDRDELTQGLMPVHPSEVNRFAREVILMIAEGNLSQEREETFLTLKGNKKSVLAKSLIVTGHEDTFARIVISLVDISKRKQAEEALRASENNFREQAMRDILTGLYNRRYLYRSLEELIEIGKTTRSQLSLIFMDLDYFKHVVDAHGHLNGSQAIREVAATIRESIEEPAYAVAYAGDEFVVVLPGHDKDQAMAKALNIQSRINNSVYLRGQGLAVKLQASFGVATFPDHATDLTGLLASADRALFGVKANGKSAIGWADMLV
;
A
#
# COMPACT_ATOMS: atom_id res chain seq x y z
N MET A 1 58.20 19.67 -107.93
CA MET A 1 56.92 20.33 -107.60
C MET A 1 55.81 19.64 -108.34
N SER A 2 55.17 18.73 -107.66
CA SER A 2 53.94 18.16 -108.16
C SER A 2 52.89 18.09 -107.06
N SER A 3 52.07 19.13 -107.04
CA SER A 3 50.89 19.22 -106.19
C SER A 3 49.83 18.34 -106.86
N ALA A 4 49.54 17.22 -106.23
CA ALA A 4 48.42 16.39 -106.65
C ALA A 4 47.12 17.08 -106.40
N VAL A 5 46.50 17.70 -107.35
CA VAL A 5 45.14 18.21 -107.37
C VAL A 5 44.17 17.01 -107.20
N LYS A 6 43.56 16.83 -106.05
CA LYS A 6 42.49 15.80 -105.87
C LYS A 6 41.37 16.01 -106.91
N SER A 7 40.94 14.97 -107.56
CA SER A 7 39.85 15.01 -108.54
C SER A 7 38.55 15.46 -107.80
N THR A 8 37.65 16.12 -108.52
CA THR A 8 36.39 16.64 -107.94
C THR A 8 35.54 15.52 -107.34
N GLU A 9 35.62 14.29 -107.79
CA GLU A 9 34.97 13.12 -107.22
C GLU A 9 35.58 12.69 -105.87
N GLN A 10 36.93 12.79 -105.73
CA GLN A 10 37.60 12.53 -104.42
C GLN A 10 37.25 13.54 -103.39
N LEU A 11 37.13 14.82 -103.76
CA LEU A 11 36.67 15.90 -102.88
C LEU A 11 35.22 15.74 -102.49
N GLN A 12 34.34 15.34 -103.37
CA GLN A 12 32.93 15.03 -103.05
C GLN A 12 32.79 13.84 -102.13
N ALA A 13 33.57 12.76 -102.33
CA ALA A 13 33.58 11.61 -101.42
C ALA A 13 34.10 11.97 -100.02
N GLU A 14 35.13 12.83 -99.94
CA GLU A 14 35.66 13.31 -98.63
C GLU A 14 34.68 14.25 -97.92
N ILE A 15 34.01 15.12 -98.70
CA ILE A 15 32.89 15.96 -98.09
C ILE A 15 31.76 15.10 -97.65
N LYS A 16 31.35 14.07 -98.38
CA LYS A 16 30.27 13.12 -97.96
C LYS A 16 30.68 12.34 -96.70
N LYS A 17 31.95 11.93 -96.59
CA LYS A 17 32.49 11.25 -95.42
C LYS A 17 32.53 12.15 -94.20
N LEU A 18 33.04 13.41 -94.41
CA LEU A 18 33.08 14.40 -93.35
C LEU A 18 31.67 14.78 -92.87
N ARG A 19 30.73 14.99 -93.76
CA ARG A 19 29.33 15.27 -93.38
C ARG A 19 28.69 14.09 -92.60
N ARG A 20 29.05 12.89 -92.92
CA ARG A 20 28.60 11.70 -92.14
C ARG A 20 29.24 11.69 -90.73
N GLN A 21 30.53 11.94 -90.65
CA GLN A 21 31.22 12.05 -89.34
C GLN A 21 30.67 13.15 -88.47
N VAL A 22 30.43 14.32 -89.07
CA VAL A 22 29.80 15.46 -88.28
C VAL A 22 28.43 15.02 -87.79
N ARG A 23 27.58 14.44 -88.61
CA ARG A 23 26.26 13.97 -88.17
C ARG A 23 26.36 12.89 -87.09
N GLU A 24 27.24 11.92 -87.19
CA GLU A 24 27.46 10.90 -86.19
C GLU A 24 27.98 11.50 -84.85
N THR A 25 28.77 12.58 -84.92
CA THR A 25 29.28 13.29 -83.76
C THR A 25 28.19 14.17 -83.09
N GLU A 26 27.36 14.85 -83.94
CA GLU A 26 26.22 15.63 -83.51
C GLU A 26 25.16 14.71 -82.85
N ASP A 27 24.85 13.58 -83.41
CA ASP A 27 23.91 12.57 -82.85
C ASP A 27 24.44 12.02 -81.52
N LYS A 28 25.75 11.78 -81.40
CA LYS A 28 26.38 11.36 -80.11
C LYS A 28 26.34 12.47 -79.04
N SER A 29 26.61 13.72 -79.45
CA SER A 29 26.52 14.87 -78.50
C SER A 29 25.11 15.08 -78.03
N GLN A 30 24.11 15.05 -78.92
CA GLN A 30 22.70 15.17 -78.55
C GLN A 30 22.23 14.06 -77.60
N ARG A 31 22.67 12.79 -77.88
CA ARG A 31 22.36 11.66 -76.99
C ARG A 31 23.01 11.81 -75.64
N ALA A 32 24.28 12.31 -75.56
CA ALA A 32 24.99 12.53 -74.36
C ALA A 32 24.32 13.68 -73.51
N GLU A 33 23.94 14.77 -74.22
CA GLU A 33 23.19 15.87 -73.55
C GLU A 33 21.84 15.41 -73.05
N ALA A 34 21.08 14.64 -73.81
CA ALA A 34 19.78 14.10 -73.35
C ALA A 34 19.94 13.15 -72.17
N ALA A 35 20.96 12.25 -72.23
CA ALA A 35 21.27 11.35 -71.13
C ALA A 35 21.71 12.12 -69.85
N LEU A 36 22.52 13.16 -69.98
CA LEU A 36 22.90 14.03 -68.86
C LEU A 36 21.70 14.71 -68.24
N LYS A 37 20.85 15.33 -69.07
CA LYS A 37 19.63 15.99 -68.65
C LYS A 37 18.62 15.02 -67.96
N ALA A 38 18.49 13.81 -68.49
CA ALA A 38 17.67 12.78 -67.85
C ALA A 38 18.23 12.33 -66.49
N THR A 39 19.56 12.24 -66.38
CA THR A 39 20.24 11.88 -65.15
C THR A 39 20.11 12.98 -64.10
N GLU A 40 20.32 14.25 -64.48
CA GLU A 40 20.12 15.41 -63.62
C GLU A 40 18.67 15.51 -63.08
N GLN A 41 17.68 15.30 -63.97
CA GLN A 41 16.27 15.26 -63.58
C GLN A 41 15.99 14.14 -62.56
N ARG A 42 16.57 12.97 -62.81
CA ARG A 42 16.43 11.84 -61.88
C ARG A 42 17.03 12.14 -60.50
N TYR A 43 18.21 12.72 -60.43
CA TYR A 43 18.84 13.11 -59.18
C TYR A 43 18.04 14.19 -58.45
N ARG A 44 17.52 15.18 -59.16
CA ARG A 44 16.66 16.21 -58.61
C ARG A 44 15.37 15.62 -57.99
N LEU A 45 14.69 14.73 -58.71
CA LEU A 45 13.49 14.04 -58.23
C LEU A 45 13.78 13.19 -56.98
N LEU A 46 14.89 12.48 -56.93
CA LEU A 46 15.31 11.71 -55.78
C LEU A 46 15.58 12.62 -54.55
N GLY A 47 16.26 13.73 -54.76
CA GLY A 47 16.52 14.70 -53.72
C GLY A 47 15.25 15.35 -53.19
N ASP A 48 14.34 15.77 -54.09
CA ASP A 48 13.07 16.44 -53.71
C ASP A 48 12.06 15.50 -53.06
N SER A 49 12.16 14.21 -53.29
CA SER A 49 11.29 13.20 -52.65
C SER A 49 11.82 12.72 -51.29
N ALA A 50 13.03 13.12 -50.89
CA ALA A 50 13.60 12.75 -49.59
C ALA A 50 12.83 13.39 -48.44
N PRO A 51 12.53 12.65 -47.35
CA PRO A 51 11.80 13.18 -46.20
C PRO A 51 12.67 14.10 -45.30
N PHE A 52 13.92 14.31 -45.65
CA PHE A 52 14.90 15.12 -44.93
C PHE A 52 15.48 16.22 -45.83
N GLY A 53 15.99 17.28 -45.22
CA GLY A 53 16.70 18.34 -45.93
C GLY A 53 18.03 17.82 -46.47
N ILE A 54 18.36 18.22 -47.74
CA ILE A 54 19.65 17.93 -48.36
C ILE A 54 20.18 19.27 -48.86
N PHE A 55 21.45 19.55 -48.54
CA PHE A 55 22.16 20.65 -49.18
C PHE A 55 23.64 20.30 -49.38
N VAL A 56 24.24 20.89 -50.41
CA VAL A 56 25.62 20.70 -50.79
C VAL A 56 26.38 21.98 -50.50
N ILE A 57 27.54 21.86 -49.92
CA ILE A 57 28.40 22.97 -49.54
C ILE A 57 29.77 22.82 -50.20
N ASP A 58 30.29 23.89 -50.79
CA ASP A 58 31.67 23.89 -51.31
C ASP A 58 32.67 24.01 -50.13
N THR A 59 33.94 23.78 -50.41
CA THR A 59 35.02 23.86 -49.41
C THR A 59 35.20 25.24 -48.81
N ALA A 60 34.66 26.31 -49.41
CA ALA A 60 34.66 27.68 -48.91
C ALA A 60 33.43 27.96 -47.99
N GLY A 61 32.52 26.96 -47.79
CA GLY A 61 31.34 27.09 -46.98
C GLY A 61 30.10 27.65 -47.71
N ARG A 62 30.14 27.78 -49.04
CA ARG A 62 28.99 28.29 -49.80
C ARG A 62 28.09 27.14 -50.18
N ILE A 63 26.77 27.35 -50.06
CA ILE A 63 25.76 26.39 -50.48
C ILE A 63 25.67 26.39 -52.02
N THR A 64 25.93 25.26 -52.62
CA THR A 64 25.90 25.05 -54.11
C THR A 64 24.62 24.40 -54.60
N GLY A 65 23.86 23.78 -53.69
CA GLY A 65 22.60 23.15 -54.02
C GLY A 65 21.79 22.76 -52.76
N PHE A 66 20.47 22.67 -52.88
CA PHE A 66 19.61 22.14 -51.84
C PHE A 66 18.35 21.55 -52.42
N ASN A 67 17.70 20.64 -51.70
CA ASN A 67 16.41 20.06 -52.08
C ASN A 67 15.24 20.88 -51.54
N ARG A 68 14.04 20.58 -52.08
CA ARG A 68 12.80 21.24 -51.65
C ARG A 68 12.54 21.16 -50.15
N LYS A 69 12.81 19.99 -49.55
CA LYS A 69 12.58 19.78 -48.11
C LYS A 69 13.44 20.70 -47.23
N MET A 70 14.69 20.93 -47.65
CA MET A 70 15.59 21.86 -46.94
C MET A 70 15.07 23.31 -47.02
N ALA A 71 14.57 23.72 -48.16
CA ALA A 71 13.96 25.04 -48.33
C ALA A 71 12.74 25.22 -47.44
N GLU A 72 11.89 24.18 -47.36
CA GLU A 72 10.71 24.19 -46.44
C GLU A 72 11.13 24.27 -44.97
N MET A 73 12.12 23.52 -44.56
CA MET A 73 12.60 23.47 -43.18
C MET A 73 13.22 24.83 -42.71
N LEU A 74 13.98 25.47 -43.59
CA LEU A 74 14.62 26.76 -43.30
C LEU A 74 13.80 27.97 -43.76
N GLN A 75 12.56 27.75 -44.30
CA GLN A 75 11.68 28.79 -44.81
C GLN A 75 12.35 29.64 -45.92
N TRP A 76 13.22 29.01 -46.73
CA TRP A 76 13.90 29.69 -47.83
C TRP A 76 13.02 29.83 -49.06
N PRO A 77 13.10 30.93 -49.82
CA PRO A 77 12.31 31.11 -51.03
C PRO A 77 12.75 30.13 -52.13
N VAL A 78 11.86 29.25 -52.53
CA VAL A 78 12.12 28.17 -53.51
C VAL A 78 12.32 28.69 -54.93
N GLN A 79 12.01 29.96 -55.23
CA GLN A 79 11.91 30.51 -56.61
C GLN A 79 12.98 31.54 -57.01
N GLN A 80 13.96 31.77 -56.20
CA GLN A 80 15.09 32.66 -56.55
C GLN A 80 16.38 31.91 -56.75
N GLU A 81 17.29 32.49 -57.57
CA GLU A 81 18.70 32.01 -57.76
C GLU A 81 19.25 31.66 -56.37
N LEU A 82 20.03 30.54 -56.30
CA LEU A 82 20.70 30.09 -55.08
C LEU A 82 21.17 31.27 -54.26
N PRO A 83 20.63 31.51 -53.07
CA PRO A 83 21.12 32.62 -52.24
C PRO A 83 22.62 32.38 -52.05
N SER A 84 23.44 33.42 -52.16
CA SER A 84 24.90 33.35 -51.89
C SER A 84 25.13 33.18 -50.37
N ILE A 85 24.52 32.12 -49.82
CA ILE A 85 24.57 31.81 -48.40
C ILE A 85 25.87 31.06 -48.13
N ASN A 86 26.70 31.65 -47.25
CA ASN A 86 27.87 30.99 -46.72
C ASN A 86 27.59 30.54 -45.26
N ILE A 87 27.66 29.24 -45.03
CA ILE A 87 27.37 28.67 -43.69
C ILE A 87 28.39 29.13 -42.64
N THR A 88 29.59 29.55 -43.05
CA THR A 88 30.63 30.06 -42.14
C THR A 88 30.40 31.51 -41.71
N GLU A 89 29.43 32.19 -42.32
CA GLU A 89 29.03 33.59 -42.02
C GLU A 89 27.68 33.65 -41.32
N LEU A 90 26.94 32.53 -41.29
CA LEU A 90 25.64 32.46 -40.58
C LEU A 90 25.87 32.42 -39.07
N GLN A 91 25.51 33.51 -38.38
CA GLN A 91 25.70 33.68 -36.95
C GLN A 91 25.12 32.48 -36.16
N LYS A 92 23.91 32.03 -36.51
CA LYS A 92 23.22 30.89 -35.87
C LYS A 92 23.98 29.57 -36.03
N PHE A 93 24.61 29.33 -37.18
CA PHE A 93 25.39 28.12 -37.43
C PHE A 93 26.74 28.17 -36.69
N ILE A 94 27.31 29.37 -36.54
CA ILE A 94 28.52 29.58 -35.75
C ILE A 94 28.21 29.31 -34.27
N GLU A 95 27.15 29.92 -33.74
CA GLU A 95 26.73 29.74 -32.32
C GLU A 95 26.37 28.32 -32.01
N ALA A 96 25.67 27.61 -32.92
CA ALA A 96 25.35 26.19 -32.77
C ALA A 96 26.57 25.27 -32.90
N GLY A 97 27.71 25.75 -33.42
CA GLY A 97 28.93 24.97 -33.66
C GLY A 97 28.88 24.11 -34.92
N ILE A 98 27.94 24.36 -35.83
CA ILE A 98 27.80 23.65 -37.11
C ILE A 98 29.02 23.96 -38.00
N THR A 99 29.48 25.22 -38.01
CA THR A 99 30.63 25.67 -38.78
C THR A 99 31.93 24.95 -38.37
N ASP A 100 32.13 24.72 -37.09
CA ASP A 100 33.30 23.99 -36.60
C ASP A 100 33.26 22.50 -36.99
N ASP A 101 32.09 21.90 -36.91
CA ASP A 101 31.90 20.49 -37.32
C ASP A 101 32.03 20.33 -38.85
N PHE A 102 31.63 21.35 -39.64
CA PHE A 102 31.90 21.40 -41.09
C PHE A 102 33.41 21.45 -41.38
N ARG A 103 34.17 22.33 -40.69
CA ARG A 103 35.66 22.37 -40.84
C ARG A 103 36.28 21.02 -40.48
N ARG A 104 35.86 20.40 -39.36
CA ARG A 104 36.32 19.06 -38.96
C ARG A 104 36.00 17.98 -40.01
N CYS A 105 34.85 18.07 -40.64
CA CYS A 105 34.46 17.15 -41.69
C CYS A 105 35.45 17.21 -42.87
N ILE A 106 35.83 18.42 -43.29
CA ILE A 106 36.81 18.66 -44.36
C ILE A 106 38.20 18.19 -43.95
N GLU A 107 38.69 18.64 -42.80
CA GLU A 107 40.02 18.35 -42.29
C GLU A 107 40.26 16.84 -42.08
N ASN A 108 39.30 16.17 -41.46
CA ASN A 108 39.42 14.74 -41.11
C ASN A 108 38.95 13.82 -42.24
N LYS A 109 38.30 14.36 -43.30
CA LYS A 109 37.73 13.59 -44.41
C LYS A 109 36.81 12.47 -43.94
N ARG A 110 35.99 12.73 -42.90
CA ARG A 110 35.12 11.76 -42.28
C ARG A 110 33.72 12.34 -42.06
N LEU A 111 32.75 11.43 -42.13
CA LEU A 111 31.37 11.73 -41.78
C LEU A 111 31.28 12.27 -40.35
N VAL A 112 30.58 13.40 -40.19
CA VAL A 112 30.24 14.00 -38.88
C VAL A 112 28.73 13.98 -38.73
N ILE A 113 28.23 13.31 -37.67
CA ILE A 113 26.80 13.28 -37.33
C ILE A 113 26.64 13.95 -35.98
N LYS A 114 25.79 14.98 -35.91
CA LYS A 114 25.52 15.69 -34.64
C LYS A 114 24.12 16.31 -34.64
N ALA A 115 23.48 16.27 -33.49
CA ALA A 115 22.24 16.98 -33.24
C ALA A 115 22.52 18.37 -32.63
N TYR A 116 21.84 19.37 -33.17
CA TYR A 116 21.96 20.76 -32.70
C TYR A 116 20.59 21.21 -32.16
N PRO A 117 20.56 21.71 -30.95
CA PRO A 117 19.36 22.30 -30.40
C PRO A 117 19.12 23.69 -30.99
N CYS A 118 17.86 23.99 -31.28
CA CYS A 118 17.44 25.33 -31.59
C CYS A 118 18.11 26.01 -32.82
N VAL A 119 17.99 25.40 -33.97
CA VAL A 119 18.38 26.05 -35.25
C VAL A 119 17.11 26.69 -35.83
N THR A 120 16.95 28.01 -35.66
CA THR A 120 15.80 28.74 -36.24
C THR A 120 16.13 29.29 -37.61
N ALA A 121 15.21 29.22 -38.55
CA ALA A 121 15.31 29.87 -39.85
C ALA A 121 14.87 31.36 -39.83
N GLY A 122 14.10 31.78 -38.81
CA GLY A 122 13.56 33.13 -38.63
C GLY A 122 14.09 33.87 -37.40
N ASP A 123 13.62 35.10 -37.20
CA ASP A 123 14.02 35.97 -36.06
C ASP A 123 13.23 35.70 -34.77
N SER A 124 12.27 34.72 -34.78
CA SER A 124 11.46 34.38 -33.61
C SER A 124 11.98 33.11 -32.94
N ASP A 125 12.09 33.14 -31.62
CA ASP A 125 12.45 32.01 -30.77
C ASP A 125 11.37 30.89 -30.75
N ASP A 126 10.16 31.17 -31.24
CA ASP A 126 9.03 30.23 -31.21
C ASP A 126 9.13 29.12 -32.27
N ASP A 127 9.95 29.26 -33.31
CA ASP A 127 10.14 28.27 -34.38
C ASP A 127 11.45 27.48 -34.25
N CYS A 128 11.82 27.11 -33.03
CA CYS A 128 13.06 26.43 -32.72
C CYS A 128 13.02 24.93 -33.07
N LEU A 129 13.73 24.55 -34.12
CA LEU A 129 13.84 23.16 -34.56
C LEU A 129 15.06 22.45 -33.94
N HIS A 130 14.90 21.22 -33.51
CA HIS A 130 16.00 20.33 -33.18
C HIS A 130 16.41 19.57 -34.45
N LEU A 131 17.57 19.96 -34.99
CA LEU A 131 18.04 19.40 -36.26
C LEU A 131 19.22 18.47 -36.05
N ARG A 132 19.22 17.31 -36.72
CA ARG A 132 20.35 16.41 -36.82
C ARG A 132 21.02 16.58 -38.16
N PHE A 133 22.27 17.02 -38.17
CA PHE A 133 23.10 17.16 -39.36
C PHE A 133 24.01 15.96 -39.52
N SER A 134 24.09 15.48 -40.77
CA SER A 134 25.05 14.47 -41.19
C SER A 134 25.89 15.07 -42.32
N LEU A 135 27.10 15.49 -42.02
CA LEU A 135 28.06 16.14 -42.93
C LEU A 135 28.95 15.05 -43.56
N CYS A 136 28.75 14.78 -44.86
CA CYS A 136 29.45 13.73 -45.61
C CYS A 136 30.43 14.38 -46.62
N PRO A 137 31.76 14.23 -46.48
CA PRO A 137 32.69 14.79 -47.43
C PRO A 137 32.67 14.02 -48.72
N VAL A 138 32.60 14.72 -49.85
CA VAL A 138 32.74 14.18 -51.21
C VAL A 138 34.18 14.34 -51.64
N LEU A 139 34.81 13.23 -52.01
CA LEU A 139 36.22 13.21 -52.38
C LEU A 139 36.36 13.09 -53.92
N ASP A 140 37.36 13.78 -54.47
CA ASP A 140 37.81 13.57 -55.84
C ASP A 140 38.73 12.35 -55.96
N ASP A 141 39.21 12.08 -57.21
CA ASP A 141 40.09 10.95 -57.50
C ASP A 141 41.47 11.06 -56.79
N ASP A 142 41.88 12.27 -56.42
CA ASP A 142 43.12 12.54 -55.67
C ASP A 142 42.94 12.50 -54.15
N GLY A 143 41.70 12.20 -53.67
CA GLY A 143 41.34 12.11 -52.26
C GLY A 143 41.22 13.46 -51.56
N SER A 144 41.08 14.57 -52.34
CA SER A 144 40.77 15.89 -51.80
C SER A 144 39.27 16.09 -51.65
N VAL A 145 38.83 16.81 -50.62
CA VAL A 145 37.41 17.14 -50.45
C VAL A 145 37.01 18.22 -51.45
N THR A 146 36.04 17.94 -52.31
CA THR A 146 35.50 18.91 -53.28
C THR A 146 34.24 19.60 -52.73
N GLU A 147 33.38 18.85 -52.05
CA GLU A 147 32.12 19.33 -51.52
C GLU A 147 31.79 18.57 -50.23
N VAL A 148 30.85 19.07 -49.45
CA VAL A 148 30.27 18.38 -48.31
C VAL A 148 28.76 18.24 -48.58
N LEU A 149 28.31 16.98 -48.74
CA LEU A 149 26.88 16.64 -48.84
C LEU A 149 26.31 16.58 -47.42
N THR A 150 25.31 17.38 -47.16
CA THR A 150 24.74 17.53 -45.82
C THR A 150 23.27 17.05 -45.83
N PHE A 151 22.98 16.14 -44.92
CA PHE A 151 21.61 15.69 -44.65
C PHE A 151 21.14 16.30 -43.36
N VAL A 152 19.92 16.86 -43.36
CA VAL A 152 19.32 17.53 -42.18
C VAL A 152 17.98 16.89 -41.89
N GLU A 153 17.87 16.37 -40.70
CA GLU A 153 16.68 15.71 -40.19
C GLU A 153 16.10 16.51 -39.02
N ASP A 154 14.79 16.77 -39.09
CA ASP A 154 14.06 17.36 -37.96
C ASP A 154 13.76 16.26 -36.93
N ILE A 155 14.32 16.40 -35.74
CA ILE A 155 14.15 15.47 -34.63
C ILE A 155 13.36 16.14 -33.48
N SER A 156 12.64 17.23 -33.73
CA SER A 156 11.90 17.98 -32.72
C SER A 156 10.83 17.11 -32.05
N ASP A 157 10.04 16.37 -32.82
CA ASP A 157 9.01 15.47 -32.29
C ASP A 157 9.63 14.35 -31.43
N LEU A 158 10.76 13.80 -31.85
CA LEU A 158 11.49 12.79 -31.09
C LEU A 158 11.97 13.34 -29.76
N LYS A 159 12.55 14.54 -29.78
CA LYS A 159 13.04 15.22 -28.57
C LYS A 159 11.91 15.58 -27.61
N LEU A 160 10.79 16.06 -28.13
CA LEU A 160 9.61 16.35 -27.32
C LEU A 160 9.05 15.07 -26.66
N ALA A 161 8.97 13.97 -27.41
CA ALA A 161 8.55 12.68 -26.88
C ALA A 161 9.51 12.16 -25.78
N GLU A 162 10.83 12.23 -26.03
CA GLU A 162 11.85 11.86 -25.00
C GLU A 162 11.71 12.71 -23.73
N MET A 163 11.53 14.03 -23.86
CA MET A 163 11.35 14.93 -22.72
C MET A 163 10.05 14.61 -21.96
N THR A 164 8.95 14.41 -22.67
CA THR A 164 7.66 14.07 -22.07
C THR A 164 7.73 12.76 -21.27
N ILE A 165 8.36 11.73 -21.85
CA ILE A 165 8.56 10.46 -21.15
C ILE A 165 9.41 10.68 -19.89
N ARG A 166 10.52 11.39 -20.00
CA ARG A 166 11.41 11.67 -18.87
C ARG A 166 10.71 12.45 -17.76
N GLU A 167 9.98 13.51 -18.12
CA GLU A 167 9.21 14.29 -17.14
C GLU A 167 8.15 13.44 -16.45
N SER A 168 7.50 12.53 -17.19
CA SER A 168 6.52 11.59 -16.62
C SER A 168 7.18 10.60 -15.67
N GLU A 169 8.35 10.06 -16.04
CA GLU A 169 9.12 9.16 -15.17
C GLU A 169 9.62 9.87 -13.90
N ASP A 170 10.15 11.08 -14.03
CA ASP A 170 10.64 11.87 -12.89
C ASP A 170 9.48 12.24 -11.95
N ARG A 171 8.33 12.61 -12.50
CA ARG A 171 7.10 12.88 -11.73
C ARG A 171 6.62 11.62 -11.00
N TYR A 172 6.55 10.48 -11.70
CA TYR A 172 6.17 9.21 -11.09
C TYR A 172 7.12 8.85 -9.93
N ARG A 173 8.43 8.94 -10.17
CA ARG A 173 9.45 8.63 -9.16
C ARG A 173 9.33 9.54 -7.94
N LEU A 174 9.15 10.84 -8.15
CA LEU A 174 8.96 11.80 -7.06
C LEU A 174 7.71 11.46 -6.24
N LEU A 175 6.56 11.25 -6.86
CA LEU A 175 5.32 10.91 -6.18
C LEU A 175 5.43 9.58 -5.44
N PHE A 176 6.03 8.57 -6.06
CA PHE A 176 6.22 7.25 -5.46
C PHE A 176 7.13 7.31 -4.23
N GLN A 177 8.26 8.00 -4.32
CA GLN A 177 9.23 8.08 -3.21
C GLN A 177 8.78 9.02 -2.09
N SER A 178 8.10 10.14 -2.40
CA SER A 178 7.71 11.13 -1.39
C SER A 178 6.38 10.83 -0.69
N THR A 179 5.62 9.82 -1.13
CA THR A 179 4.37 9.47 -0.46
C THR A 179 4.64 8.90 0.94
N PRO A 180 3.89 9.33 1.98
CA PRO A 180 4.06 8.82 3.34
C PRO A 180 3.44 7.43 3.55
N ILE A 181 2.81 6.87 2.53
CA ILE A 181 2.27 5.50 2.55
C ILE A 181 3.37 4.56 2.05
N ALA A 182 3.63 3.50 2.81
CA ALA A 182 4.56 2.46 2.41
C ALA A 182 4.05 1.75 1.15
N LEU A 183 4.81 1.82 0.06
CA LEU A 183 4.50 1.21 -1.23
C LEU A 183 5.59 0.24 -1.64
N ILE A 184 5.17 -0.92 -2.15
CA ILE A 184 6.06 -1.89 -2.77
C ILE A 184 5.43 -2.39 -4.07
N GLU A 185 6.24 -2.44 -5.12
CA GLU A 185 5.86 -2.99 -6.42
C GLU A 185 6.49 -4.37 -6.60
N ARG A 186 5.68 -5.34 -7.01
CA ARG A 186 6.08 -6.74 -7.16
C ARG A 186 5.69 -7.30 -8.53
N ASP A 187 6.50 -8.23 -8.98
CA ASP A 187 6.24 -9.06 -10.15
C ASP A 187 6.04 -10.51 -9.67
N ALA A 188 4.82 -11.01 -9.80
CA ALA A 188 4.43 -12.37 -9.45
C ALA A 188 4.14 -13.25 -10.69
N SER A 189 4.57 -12.83 -11.88
CA SER A 189 4.29 -13.53 -13.14
C SER A 189 4.80 -14.97 -13.14
N ARG A 190 5.97 -15.21 -12.57
CA ARG A 190 6.53 -16.56 -12.43
C ARG A 190 5.71 -17.45 -11.51
N LEU A 191 5.27 -16.88 -10.38
CA LEU A 191 4.40 -17.60 -9.45
C LEU A 191 3.06 -17.92 -10.10
N LYS A 192 2.45 -16.96 -10.81
CA LYS A 192 1.20 -17.16 -11.52
C LYS A 192 1.29 -18.31 -12.53
N ALA A 193 2.35 -18.32 -13.34
CA ALA A 193 2.60 -19.39 -14.32
C ALA A 193 2.76 -20.75 -13.63
N TYR A 194 3.53 -20.81 -12.56
CA TYR A 194 3.74 -22.03 -11.79
C TYR A 194 2.43 -22.57 -11.16
N LEU A 195 1.60 -21.70 -10.60
CA LEU A 195 0.29 -22.10 -10.06
C LEU A 195 -0.65 -22.64 -11.15
N GLU A 196 -0.57 -22.11 -12.38
CA GLU A 196 -1.32 -22.66 -13.52
C GLU A 196 -0.80 -24.04 -13.95
N GLU A 197 0.52 -24.27 -13.91
CA GLU A 197 1.11 -25.61 -14.15
C GLU A 197 0.66 -26.62 -13.10
N LEU A 198 0.66 -26.24 -11.81
CA LEU A 198 0.14 -27.07 -10.73
C LEU A 198 -1.36 -27.38 -10.91
N ARG A 199 -2.14 -26.41 -11.34
CA ARG A 199 -3.58 -26.60 -11.64
C ARG A 199 -3.80 -27.58 -12.81
N GLN A 200 -2.99 -27.49 -13.85
CA GLN A 200 -3.00 -28.43 -14.99
C GLN A 200 -2.59 -29.84 -14.57
N SER A 201 -1.73 -29.98 -13.55
CA SER A 201 -1.36 -31.29 -12.99
C SER A 201 -2.39 -31.90 -12.05
N GLY A 202 -3.54 -31.20 -11.83
CA GLY A 202 -4.67 -31.68 -11.01
C GLY A 202 -4.73 -31.13 -9.60
N ILE A 203 -3.87 -30.17 -9.21
CA ILE A 203 -3.89 -29.51 -7.90
C ILE A 203 -4.84 -28.32 -7.97
N HIS A 204 -6.03 -28.44 -7.40
CA HIS A 204 -7.05 -27.39 -7.37
C HIS A 204 -7.20 -26.77 -5.98
N ASP A 205 -6.96 -27.53 -4.91
CA ASP A 205 -6.97 -27.05 -3.52
C ASP A 205 -5.55 -26.69 -3.08
N PHE A 206 -5.14 -25.46 -3.36
CA PHE A 206 -3.82 -24.94 -2.94
C PHE A 206 -3.69 -24.83 -1.42
N SER A 207 -4.80 -24.66 -0.68
CA SER A 207 -4.74 -24.60 0.78
C SER A 207 -4.32 -25.95 1.38
N ALA A 208 -4.97 -27.04 0.94
CA ALA A 208 -4.60 -28.40 1.35
C ALA A 208 -3.18 -28.75 0.87
N TYR A 209 -2.86 -28.45 -0.38
CA TYR A 209 -1.54 -28.71 -0.97
C TYR A 209 -0.39 -28.07 -0.18
N LEU A 210 -0.52 -26.78 0.20
CA LEU A 210 0.50 -26.06 0.95
C LEU A 210 0.54 -26.47 2.44
N GLN A 211 -0.53 -27.09 2.97
CA GLN A 211 -0.48 -27.71 4.30
C GLN A 211 0.34 -28.97 4.32
N GLU A 212 0.17 -29.81 3.31
CA GLU A 212 0.92 -31.07 3.16
C GLU A 212 2.37 -30.83 2.72
N ASN A 213 2.65 -29.70 2.02
CA ASN A 213 3.95 -29.36 1.47
C ASN A 213 4.42 -27.96 1.94
N PRO A 214 4.79 -27.76 3.23
CA PRO A 214 5.13 -26.44 3.76
C PRO A 214 6.34 -25.78 3.08
N GLN A 215 7.27 -26.58 2.55
CA GLN A 215 8.46 -26.08 1.84
C GLN A 215 8.10 -25.44 0.49
N GLU A 216 7.01 -25.88 -0.13
CA GLU A 216 6.54 -25.35 -1.39
C GLU A 216 6.07 -23.89 -1.26
N ALA A 217 5.55 -23.51 -0.10
CA ALA A 217 5.19 -22.12 0.17
C ALA A 217 6.40 -21.17 0.08
N ILE A 218 7.55 -21.58 0.61
CA ILE A 218 8.80 -20.79 0.54
C ILE A 218 9.30 -20.72 -0.89
N HIS A 219 9.25 -21.84 -1.62
CA HIS A 219 9.63 -21.89 -3.04
C HIS A 219 8.79 -20.95 -3.89
N CYS A 220 7.48 -21.01 -3.76
CA CYS A 220 6.52 -20.15 -4.47
C CYS A 220 6.77 -18.65 -4.22
N VAL A 221 7.00 -18.27 -2.96
CA VAL A 221 7.28 -16.86 -2.64
C VAL A 221 8.60 -16.40 -3.22
N GLY A 222 9.61 -17.30 -3.31
CA GLY A 222 10.88 -17.02 -3.98
C GLY A 222 10.73 -16.68 -5.47
N MET A 223 9.59 -17.00 -6.10
CA MET A 223 9.28 -16.61 -7.48
C MET A 223 8.77 -15.18 -7.61
N ILE A 224 8.35 -14.55 -6.52
CA ILE A 224 7.89 -13.16 -6.50
C ILE A 224 9.10 -12.23 -6.44
N ARG A 225 9.25 -11.40 -7.45
CA ARG A 225 10.33 -10.43 -7.52
C ARG A 225 9.86 -9.06 -7.01
N THR A 226 10.62 -8.43 -6.14
CA THR A 226 10.44 -7.00 -5.82
C THR A 226 10.96 -6.17 -6.99
N VAL A 227 10.12 -5.30 -7.54
CA VAL A 227 10.45 -4.40 -8.65
C VAL A 227 10.96 -3.07 -8.11
N ASP A 228 10.19 -2.44 -7.21
CA ASP A 228 10.56 -1.20 -6.54
C ASP A 228 9.83 -1.07 -5.19
N PHE A 229 10.28 -0.14 -4.36
CA PHE A 229 9.66 0.25 -3.11
C PHE A 229 10.08 1.68 -2.73
N ASN A 230 9.24 2.36 -1.96
CA ASN A 230 9.50 3.73 -1.54
C ASN A 230 10.16 3.82 -0.15
N GLU A 231 10.56 5.04 0.25
CA GLU A 231 11.20 5.29 1.54
C GLU A 231 10.30 4.93 2.72
N ALA A 232 9.00 5.23 2.65
CA ALA A 232 8.04 4.89 3.70
C ALA A 232 7.94 3.36 3.94
N PHE A 233 8.14 2.55 2.89
CA PHE A 233 8.20 1.10 3.04
C PHE A 233 9.45 0.67 3.81
N MET A 234 10.62 1.24 3.50
CA MET A 234 11.85 0.96 4.24
C MET A 234 11.73 1.31 5.72
N GLU A 235 11.13 2.46 6.02
CA GLU A 235 10.88 2.91 7.41
C GLU A 235 9.90 1.96 8.13
N LEU A 236 8.83 1.55 7.47
CA LEU A 236 7.81 0.67 8.05
C LEU A 236 8.39 -0.67 8.47
N ILE A 237 9.22 -1.28 7.64
CA ILE A 237 9.84 -2.58 7.91
C ILE A 237 11.16 -2.47 8.67
N GLU A 238 11.61 -1.23 8.94
CA GLU A 238 12.86 -0.91 9.65
C GLU A 238 14.12 -1.44 8.97
N ALA A 239 14.13 -1.42 7.62
CA ALA A 239 15.29 -1.77 6.82
C ALA A 239 16.40 -0.72 6.97
N LYS A 240 17.64 -1.17 6.95
CA LYS A 240 18.82 -0.30 7.08
C LYS A 240 19.12 0.43 5.78
N ASP A 241 19.00 -0.27 4.66
CA ASP A 241 19.27 0.25 3.32
C ASP A 241 18.47 -0.55 2.26
N ARG A 242 18.54 -0.10 1.01
CA ARG A 242 17.86 -0.77 -0.11
C ARG A 242 18.44 -2.15 -0.43
N ASP A 243 19.71 -2.37 -0.16
CA ASP A 243 20.40 -3.61 -0.50
C ASP A 243 19.93 -4.76 0.39
N GLU A 244 19.61 -4.47 1.67
CA GLU A 244 19.03 -5.44 2.59
C GLU A 244 17.71 -6.02 2.07
N LEU A 245 16.93 -5.23 1.31
CA LEU A 245 15.63 -5.61 0.75
C LEU A 245 15.72 -6.30 -0.61
N THR A 246 16.75 -5.98 -1.39
CA THR A 246 16.96 -6.56 -2.72
C THR A 246 17.61 -7.94 -2.66
N GLN A 247 18.40 -8.21 -1.61
CA GLN A 247 19.07 -9.50 -1.39
C GLN A 247 18.23 -10.53 -0.63
N GLY A 248 17.16 -10.09 0.05
CA GLY A 248 16.27 -10.94 0.85
C GLY A 248 15.00 -11.36 0.11
N LEU A 249 14.58 -12.60 0.28
CA LEU A 249 13.36 -13.15 -0.31
C LEU A 249 12.08 -12.41 0.15
N MET A 250 12.07 -11.87 1.37
CA MET A 250 10.95 -11.09 1.92
C MET A 250 11.39 -10.25 3.12
N PRO A 251 10.88 -9.03 3.26
CA PRO A 251 11.10 -8.20 4.44
C PRO A 251 10.17 -8.64 5.59
N VAL A 252 10.22 -9.92 5.94
CA VAL A 252 9.40 -10.51 7.00
C VAL A 252 10.31 -11.33 7.90
N HIS A 253 10.09 -11.20 9.21
CA HIS A 253 10.84 -11.99 10.19
C HIS A 253 10.73 -13.47 9.87
N PRO A 254 11.82 -14.26 9.98
CA PRO A 254 11.85 -15.68 9.59
C PRO A 254 10.72 -16.54 10.18
N SER A 255 10.23 -16.22 11.39
CA SER A 255 9.13 -16.94 12.04
C SER A 255 7.76 -16.75 11.35
N GLU A 256 7.61 -15.70 10.56
CA GLU A 256 6.34 -15.32 9.90
C GLU A 256 6.29 -15.72 8.42
N VAL A 257 7.44 -16.13 7.85
CA VAL A 257 7.59 -16.38 6.40
C VAL A 257 6.57 -17.41 5.90
N ASN A 258 6.40 -18.53 6.59
CA ASN A 258 5.49 -19.59 6.16
C ASN A 258 4.01 -19.16 6.14
N ARG A 259 3.57 -18.41 7.15
CA ARG A 259 2.20 -17.90 7.22
C ARG A 259 1.94 -16.90 6.10
N PHE A 260 2.80 -15.92 5.97
CA PHE A 260 2.71 -14.89 4.94
C PHE A 260 2.78 -15.48 3.53
N ALA A 261 3.69 -16.44 3.31
CA ALA A 261 3.83 -17.13 2.03
C ALA A 261 2.52 -17.79 1.61
N ARG A 262 1.90 -18.56 2.48
CA ARG A 262 0.62 -19.23 2.19
C ARG A 262 -0.49 -18.23 1.83
N GLU A 263 -0.63 -17.17 2.60
CA GLU A 263 -1.64 -16.14 2.36
C GLU A 263 -1.47 -15.48 0.99
N VAL A 264 -0.23 -15.11 0.62
CA VAL A 264 0.07 -14.49 -0.68
C VAL A 264 -0.20 -15.47 -1.83
N ILE A 265 0.21 -16.73 -1.69
CA ILE A 265 0.00 -17.74 -2.74
C ILE A 265 -1.49 -17.99 -2.96
N LEU A 266 -2.27 -18.14 -1.89
CA LEU A 266 -3.71 -18.35 -1.99
C LEU A 266 -4.40 -17.15 -2.66
N MET A 267 -4.02 -15.95 -2.30
CA MET A 267 -4.52 -14.72 -2.93
C MET A 267 -4.27 -14.69 -4.45
N ILE A 268 -3.06 -15.05 -4.88
CA ILE A 268 -2.70 -15.11 -6.30
C ILE A 268 -3.42 -16.27 -7.01
N ALA A 269 -3.55 -17.43 -6.36
CA ALA A 269 -4.25 -18.58 -6.90
C ALA A 269 -5.74 -18.32 -7.14
N GLU A 270 -6.39 -17.58 -6.24
CA GLU A 270 -7.81 -17.21 -6.32
C GLU A 270 -8.06 -16.05 -7.31
N GLY A 271 -7.02 -15.37 -7.79
CA GLY A 271 -7.15 -14.22 -8.67
C GLY A 271 -7.72 -12.96 -7.98
N ASN A 272 -7.72 -12.93 -6.66
CA ASN A 272 -8.41 -11.94 -5.82
C ASN A 272 -7.44 -10.86 -5.35
N LEU A 273 -7.05 -9.93 -6.24
CA LEU A 273 -5.98 -8.97 -5.99
C LEU A 273 -6.44 -7.56 -5.60
N SER A 274 -7.70 -7.39 -5.25
CA SER A 274 -8.21 -6.15 -4.67
C SER A 274 -8.73 -6.40 -3.26
N GLN A 275 -7.89 -6.91 -2.36
CA GLN A 275 -8.26 -7.10 -0.96
C GLN A 275 -7.57 -6.07 -0.07
N GLU A 276 -8.39 -5.44 0.75
CA GLU A 276 -7.95 -4.65 1.89
C GLU A 276 -8.06 -5.53 3.14
N ARG A 277 -6.95 -5.71 3.86
CA ARG A 277 -6.89 -6.56 5.05
C ARG A 277 -5.97 -5.97 6.12
N GLU A 278 -6.35 -6.19 7.37
CA GLU A 278 -5.48 -5.88 8.49
C GLU A 278 -4.55 -7.05 8.79
N GLU A 279 -3.27 -6.78 8.77
CA GLU A 279 -2.22 -7.77 9.04
C GLU A 279 -1.32 -7.32 10.18
N THR A 280 -0.69 -8.29 10.82
CA THR A 280 0.35 -8.03 11.81
C THR A 280 1.58 -8.84 11.45
N PHE A 281 2.73 -8.18 11.39
CA PHE A 281 4.01 -8.81 11.11
C PHE A 281 5.12 -8.29 12.03
N LEU A 282 6.25 -8.98 12.02
CA LEU A 282 7.46 -8.52 12.68
C LEU A 282 8.37 -7.84 11.65
N THR A 283 8.84 -6.62 11.97
CA THR A 283 9.83 -5.91 11.17
C THR A 283 11.16 -6.68 11.14
N LEU A 284 12.10 -6.25 10.30
CA LEU A 284 13.45 -6.85 10.26
C LEU A 284 14.18 -6.76 11.62
N LYS A 285 13.85 -5.77 12.46
CA LYS A 285 14.38 -5.65 13.83
C LYS A 285 13.58 -6.42 14.88
N GLY A 286 12.53 -7.14 14.47
CA GLY A 286 11.69 -7.92 15.38
C GLY A 286 10.59 -7.14 16.09
N ASN A 287 10.35 -5.88 15.72
CA ASN A 287 9.25 -5.08 16.27
C ASN A 287 7.92 -5.48 15.63
N LYS A 288 6.89 -5.60 16.45
CA LYS A 288 5.53 -5.93 15.99
C LYS A 288 4.84 -4.71 15.39
N LYS A 289 4.40 -4.81 14.14
CA LYS A 289 3.65 -3.78 13.44
C LYS A 289 2.31 -4.33 12.96
N SER A 290 1.26 -3.56 13.12
CA SER A 290 -0.05 -3.81 12.52
C SER A 290 -0.25 -2.87 11.35
N VAL A 291 -0.60 -3.42 10.18
CA VAL A 291 -0.80 -2.65 8.96
C VAL A 291 -2.15 -2.95 8.33
N LEU A 292 -2.67 -1.95 7.64
CA LEU A 292 -3.74 -2.11 6.68
C LEU A 292 -3.07 -2.28 5.30
N ALA A 293 -3.11 -3.50 4.77
CA ALA A 293 -2.52 -3.85 3.48
C ALA A 293 -3.58 -3.81 2.38
N LYS A 294 -3.27 -3.16 1.27
CA LYS A 294 -4.11 -3.16 0.07
C LYS A 294 -3.25 -3.48 -1.14
N SER A 295 -3.61 -4.54 -1.85
CA SER A 295 -2.95 -4.97 -3.08
C SER A 295 -3.78 -4.58 -4.29
N LEU A 296 -3.12 -4.14 -5.35
CA LEU A 296 -3.74 -3.75 -6.62
C LEU A 296 -2.89 -4.27 -7.78
N ILE A 297 -3.51 -4.95 -8.74
CA ILE A 297 -2.87 -5.23 -10.03
C ILE A 297 -2.93 -3.97 -10.89
N VAL A 298 -1.82 -3.59 -11.49
CA VAL A 298 -1.78 -2.46 -12.42
C VAL A 298 -2.52 -2.84 -13.69
N THR A 299 -3.37 -1.93 -14.19
CA THR A 299 -4.16 -2.13 -15.41
C THR A 299 -3.30 -2.60 -16.58
N GLY A 300 -3.75 -3.66 -17.28
CA GLY A 300 -3.02 -4.33 -18.37
C GLY A 300 -2.10 -5.47 -17.91
N HIS A 301 -2.05 -5.77 -16.60
CA HIS A 301 -1.28 -6.88 -16.06
C HIS A 301 -2.16 -7.92 -15.31
N GLU A 302 -3.49 -7.87 -15.51
CA GLU A 302 -4.48 -8.69 -14.81
C GLU A 302 -4.30 -10.19 -15.09
N ASP A 303 -3.90 -10.54 -16.29
CA ASP A 303 -3.69 -11.94 -16.70
C ASP A 303 -2.32 -12.48 -16.24
N THR A 304 -1.33 -11.61 -16.16
CA THR A 304 0.07 -12.01 -15.95
C THR A 304 0.57 -11.84 -14.53
N PHE A 305 -0.03 -10.94 -13.74
CA PHE A 305 0.44 -10.52 -12.42
C PHE A 305 1.88 -9.97 -12.42
N ALA A 306 2.32 -9.48 -13.59
CA ALA A 306 3.68 -8.95 -13.76
C ALA A 306 3.89 -7.63 -13.00
N ARG A 307 2.80 -6.94 -12.63
CA ARG A 307 2.89 -5.68 -11.92
C ARG A 307 1.79 -5.55 -10.87
N ILE A 308 2.18 -5.70 -9.60
CA ILE A 308 1.30 -5.60 -8.42
C ILE A 308 1.85 -4.49 -7.53
N VAL A 309 1.01 -3.52 -7.19
CA VAL A 309 1.34 -2.49 -6.20
C VAL A 309 0.64 -2.82 -4.89
N ILE A 310 1.40 -2.85 -3.82
CA ILE A 310 0.90 -3.10 -2.46
C ILE A 310 1.16 -1.85 -1.63
N SER A 311 0.11 -1.31 -1.03
CA SER A 311 0.19 -0.22 -0.05
C SER A 311 0.01 -0.77 1.36
N LEU A 312 0.82 -0.27 2.29
CA LEU A 312 0.80 -0.65 3.70
C LEU A 312 0.68 0.62 4.55
N VAL A 313 -0.38 0.72 5.33
CA VAL A 313 -0.61 1.82 6.27
C VAL A 313 -0.39 1.30 7.68
N ASP A 314 0.56 1.87 8.43
CA ASP A 314 0.78 1.51 9.84
C ASP A 314 -0.42 1.93 10.70
N ILE A 315 -1.15 0.93 11.22
CA ILE A 315 -2.31 1.10 12.09
C ILE A 315 -2.00 0.69 13.55
N SER A 316 -0.72 0.51 13.91
CA SER A 316 -0.32 0.04 15.23
C SER A 316 -0.81 0.98 16.34
N LYS A 317 -0.68 2.30 16.15
CA LYS A 317 -1.17 3.30 17.10
C LYS A 317 -2.69 3.27 17.22
N ARG A 318 -3.42 3.09 16.13
CA ARG A 318 -4.89 2.97 16.12
C ARG A 318 -5.32 1.75 16.95
N LYS A 319 -4.74 0.58 16.69
CA LYS A 319 -5.05 -0.65 17.44
C LYS A 319 -4.74 -0.53 18.93
N GLN A 320 -3.61 0.04 19.28
CA GLN A 320 -3.27 0.30 20.70
C GLN A 320 -4.29 1.21 21.38
N ALA A 321 -4.74 2.26 20.70
CA ALA A 321 -5.76 3.16 21.24
C ALA A 321 -7.13 2.45 21.38
N GLU A 322 -7.54 1.64 20.42
CA GLU A 322 -8.77 0.84 20.47
C GLU A 322 -8.73 -0.18 21.60
N GLU A 323 -7.61 -0.89 21.80
CA GLU A 323 -7.42 -1.83 22.90
C GLU A 323 -7.42 -1.11 24.27
N ALA A 324 -6.74 0.03 24.39
CA ALA A 324 -6.74 0.84 25.60
C ALA A 324 -8.13 1.37 25.94
N LEU A 325 -8.89 1.83 24.94
CA LEU A 325 -10.27 2.27 25.10
C LEU A 325 -11.16 1.11 25.59
N ARG A 326 -11.06 -0.05 24.94
CA ARG A 326 -11.82 -1.25 25.33
C ARG A 326 -11.51 -1.71 26.74
N ALA A 327 -10.22 -1.69 27.13
CA ALA A 327 -9.81 -1.99 28.50
C ALA A 327 -10.36 -0.98 29.51
N SER A 328 -10.33 0.31 29.15
CA SER A 328 -10.90 1.37 29.97
C SER A 328 -12.41 1.23 30.14
N GLU A 329 -13.15 0.95 29.03
CA GLU A 329 -14.60 0.71 29.10
C GLU A 329 -14.96 -0.50 29.96
N ASN A 330 -14.21 -1.59 29.87
CA ASN A 330 -14.40 -2.76 30.72
C ASN A 330 -14.15 -2.45 32.19
N ASN A 331 -13.06 -1.72 32.49
CA ASN A 331 -12.78 -1.25 33.85
C ASN A 331 -13.89 -0.33 34.39
N PHE A 332 -14.38 0.60 33.57
CA PHE A 332 -15.51 1.45 33.94
C PHE A 332 -16.78 0.64 34.20
N ARG A 333 -17.08 -0.37 33.41
CA ARG A 333 -18.21 -1.29 33.63
C ARG A 333 -18.08 -2.03 34.94
N GLU A 334 -16.92 -2.60 35.24
CA GLU A 334 -16.67 -3.29 36.50
C GLU A 334 -16.80 -2.36 37.69
N GLN A 335 -16.21 -1.16 37.65
CA GLN A 335 -16.35 -0.16 38.70
C GLN A 335 -17.80 0.28 38.86
N ALA A 336 -18.56 0.47 37.78
CA ALA A 336 -19.97 0.84 37.84
C ALA A 336 -20.88 -0.28 38.41
N MET A 337 -20.39 -1.51 38.51
CA MET A 337 -21.10 -2.67 39.10
C MET A 337 -20.72 -2.96 40.53
N ARG A 338 -19.73 -2.23 41.08
CA ARG A 338 -19.28 -2.38 42.47
C ARG A 338 -19.80 -1.26 43.36
N ASP A 339 -19.98 -1.58 44.64
CA ASP A 339 -20.23 -0.64 45.67
C ASP A 339 -18.91 -0.01 46.14
N ILE A 340 -18.86 1.32 46.19
CA ILE A 340 -17.60 2.08 46.44
C ILE A 340 -17.09 1.83 47.86
N LEU A 341 -17.98 1.63 48.85
CA LEU A 341 -17.60 1.44 50.25
C LEU A 341 -17.04 0.03 50.50
N THR A 342 -17.73 -0.99 50.00
CA THR A 342 -17.49 -2.40 50.33
C THR A 342 -16.66 -3.16 49.34
N GLY A 343 -16.63 -2.71 48.06
CA GLY A 343 -16.04 -3.42 46.94
C GLY A 343 -16.85 -4.65 46.50
N LEU A 344 -17.95 -4.96 47.15
CA LEU A 344 -18.93 -5.98 46.70
C LEU A 344 -19.66 -5.47 45.45
N TYR A 345 -20.41 -6.35 44.80
CA TYR A 345 -21.30 -5.87 43.75
C TYR A 345 -22.37 -4.94 44.29
N ASN A 346 -22.84 -3.99 43.50
CA ASN A 346 -23.90 -3.08 43.88
C ASN A 346 -25.28 -3.64 43.49
N ARG A 347 -26.32 -2.96 43.96
CA ARG A 347 -27.72 -3.33 43.70
C ARG A 347 -28.06 -3.38 42.23
N ARG A 348 -27.46 -2.53 41.37
CA ARG A 348 -27.70 -2.57 39.89
C ARG A 348 -27.21 -3.87 39.29
N TYR A 349 -26.07 -4.36 39.69
CA TYR A 349 -25.53 -5.65 39.27
C TYR A 349 -26.43 -6.80 39.70
N LEU A 350 -26.95 -6.77 40.95
CA LEU A 350 -27.85 -7.79 41.45
C LEU A 350 -29.05 -7.98 40.59
N TYR A 351 -29.77 -6.92 40.24
CA TYR A 351 -30.99 -7.03 39.42
C TYR A 351 -30.69 -7.61 38.07
N ARG A 352 -29.65 -7.14 37.42
CA ARG A 352 -29.27 -7.65 36.09
C ARG A 352 -28.85 -9.13 36.10
N SER A 353 -27.97 -9.50 37.01
CA SER A 353 -27.41 -10.85 37.09
C SER A 353 -28.46 -11.88 37.55
N LEU A 354 -29.37 -11.51 38.45
CA LEU A 354 -30.45 -12.38 38.87
C LEU A 354 -31.45 -12.69 37.72
N GLU A 355 -31.77 -11.68 36.92
CA GLU A 355 -32.65 -11.87 35.76
C GLU A 355 -32.04 -12.89 34.79
N GLU A 356 -30.75 -12.76 34.47
CA GLU A 356 -30.00 -13.69 33.62
C GLU A 356 -29.94 -15.11 34.24
N LEU A 357 -29.66 -15.22 35.54
CA LEU A 357 -29.57 -16.51 36.24
C LEU A 357 -30.92 -17.24 36.34
N ILE A 358 -32.03 -16.52 36.53
CA ILE A 358 -33.36 -17.09 36.55
C ILE A 358 -33.74 -17.64 35.18
N GLU A 359 -33.44 -16.95 34.09
CA GLU A 359 -33.71 -17.44 32.73
C GLU A 359 -32.85 -18.68 32.41
N ILE A 360 -31.61 -18.72 32.83
CA ILE A 360 -30.77 -19.91 32.75
C ILE A 360 -31.39 -21.04 33.58
N GLY A 361 -31.84 -20.77 34.82
CA GLY A 361 -32.46 -21.75 35.71
C GLY A 361 -33.74 -22.34 35.12
N LYS A 362 -34.58 -21.53 34.44
CA LYS A 362 -35.78 -22.04 33.72
C LYS A 362 -35.45 -23.02 32.62
N THR A 363 -34.38 -22.73 31.84
CA THR A 363 -33.96 -23.57 30.70
C THR A 363 -33.22 -24.82 31.13
N THR A 364 -32.32 -24.71 32.10
CA THR A 364 -31.47 -25.83 32.56
C THR A 364 -32.06 -26.62 33.73
N ARG A 365 -33.16 -26.15 34.31
CA ARG A 365 -33.76 -26.69 35.55
C ARG A 365 -32.79 -26.65 36.73
N SER A 366 -31.88 -25.66 36.76
CA SER A 366 -30.96 -25.48 37.87
C SER A 366 -31.58 -24.59 38.96
N GLN A 367 -31.24 -24.87 40.19
CA GLN A 367 -31.69 -24.08 41.34
C GLN A 367 -30.81 -22.84 41.51
N LEU A 368 -31.38 -21.82 42.10
CA LEU A 368 -30.68 -20.57 42.47
C LEU A 368 -31.18 -20.14 43.83
N SER A 369 -30.29 -20.01 44.81
CA SER A 369 -30.65 -19.55 46.12
C SER A 369 -30.14 -18.11 46.39
N LEU A 370 -30.87 -17.42 47.22
CA LEU A 370 -30.58 -16.06 47.60
C LEU A 370 -30.63 -15.96 49.14
N ILE A 371 -29.62 -15.34 49.73
CA ILE A 371 -29.54 -14.99 51.13
C ILE A 371 -29.63 -13.48 51.26
N PHE A 372 -30.69 -12.97 51.88
CA PHE A 372 -30.81 -11.57 52.27
C PHE A 372 -30.40 -11.46 53.73
N MET A 373 -29.49 -10.49 54.06
CA MET A 373 -29.01 -10.33 55.40
C MET A 373 -28.93 -8.84 55.80
N ASP A 374 -29.05 -8.60 57.11
CA ASP A 374 -29.01 -7.27 57.72
C ASP A 374 -28.30 -7.34 59.06
N LEU A 375 -27.48 -6.31 59.36
CA LEU A 375 -26.74 -6.24 60.62
C LEU A 375 -27.65 -5.79 61.76
N ASP A 376 -27.74 -6.64 62.76
CA ASP A 376 -28.58 -6.36 63.92
C ASP A 376 -28.05 -5.22 64.75
N TYR A 377 -28.95 -4.26 65.09
CA TYR A 377 -28.65 -3.12 65.90
C TYR A 377 -27.50 -2.24 65.39
N PHE A 378 -27.20 -2.24 64.11
CA PHE A 378 -26.04 -1.51 63.52
C PHE A 378 -26.12 0.00 63.78
N LYS A 379 -27.33 0.56 63.87
CA LYS A 379 -27.51 1.97 64.25
C LYS A 379 -26.83 2.28 65.56
N HIS A 380 -26.86 1.40 66.58
CA HIS A 380 -26.17 1.63 67.84
C HIS A 380 -24.64 1.76 67.71
N VAL A 381 -24.07 1.01 66.74
CA VAL A 381 -22.63 1.11 66.42
C VAL A 381 -22.29 2.48 65.85
N VAL A 382 -23.15 2.95 64.94
CA VAL A 382 -22.97 4.28 64.34
C VAL A 382 -23.17 5.39 65.38
N ASP A 383 -24.19 5.28 66.23
CA ASP A 383 -24.47 6.26 67.28
C ASP A 383 -23.34 6.33 68.35
N ALA A 384 -22.75 5.17 68.69
CA ALA A 384 -21.67 5.07 69.69
C ALA A 384 -20.28 5.45 69.15
N HIS A 385 -20.00 5.15 67.88
CA HIS A 385 -18.63 5.24 67.29
C HIS A 385 -18.52 6.18 66.07
N GLY A 386 -19.63 6.81 65.68
CA GLY A 386 -19.70 7.75 64.59
C GLY A 386 -19.75 7.08 63.15
N HIS A 387 -20.17 7.83 62.16
CA HIS A 387 -20.39 7.35 60.77
C HIS A 387 -19.13 6.80 60.10
N LEU A 388 -17.93 7.35 60.43
CA LEU A 388 -16.68 6.86 59.84
C LEU A 388 -16.37 5.43 60.30
N ASN A 389 -16.52 5.16 61.60
CA ASN A 389 -16.32 3.82 62.15
C ASN A 389 -17.45 2.86 61.74
N GLY A 390 -18.69 3.34 61.60
CA GLY A 390 -19.77 2.58 60.99
C GLY A 390 -19.45 2.14 59.57
N SER A 391 -18.99 3.05 58.72
CA SER A 391 -18.56 2.72 57.34
C SER A 391 -17.40 1.72 57.31
N GLN A 392 -16.45 1.85 58.26
CA GLN A 392 -15.35 0.88 58.36
C GLN A 392 -15.84 -0.51 58.80
N ALA A 393 -16.79 -0.59 59.74
CA ALA A 393 -17.41 -1.84 60.17
C ALA A 393 -18.13 -2.55 59.00
N ILE A 394 -18.91 -1.80 58.20
CA ILE A 394 -19.56 -2.31 56.96
C ILE A 394 -18.51 -2.89 56.00
N ARG A 395 -17.38 -2.19 55.80
CA ARG A 395 -16.29 -2.66 54.94
C ARG A 395 -15.67 -3.97 55.44
N GLU A 396 -15.46 -4.09 56.73
CA GLU A 396 -14.91 -5.31 57.36
C GLU A 396 -15.89 -6.48 57.33
N VAL A 397 -17.18 -6.23 57.52
CA VAL A 397 -18.25 -7.24 57.36
C VAL A 397 -18.32 -7.71 55.90
N ALA A 398 -18.28 -6.80 54.93
CA ALA A 398 -18.27 -7.12 53.53
C ALA A 398 -17.07 -8.02 53.18
N ALA A 399 -15.91 -7.78 53.73
CA ALA A 399 -14.73 -8.65 53.59
C ALA A 399 -15.00 -10.04 54.18
N THR A 400 -15.59 -10.13 55.38
CA THR A 400 -15.98 -11.41 55.99
C THR A 400 -16.96 -12.20 55.13
N ILE A 401 -17.96 -11.55 54.52
CA ILE A 401 -18.92 -12.19 53.61
C ILE A 401 -18.18 -12.69 52.38
N ARG A 402 -17.36 -11.86 51.75
CA ARG A 402 -16.60 -12.24 50.50
C ARG A 402 -15.69 -13.42 50.74
N GLU A 403 -15.01 -13.48 51.90
CA GLU A 403 -14.15 -14.63 52.25
C GLU A 403 -14.93 -15.91 52.62
N SER A 404 -16.24 -15.81 52.80
CA SER A 404 -17.14 -16.95 53.15
C SER A 404 -17.75 -17.61 51.92
N ILE A 405 -17.55 -17.05 50.72
CA ILE A 405 -18.16 -17.51 49.47
C ILE A 405 -17.06 -17.73 48.43
N GLU A 406 -17.33 -18.64 47.50
CA GLU A 406 -16.47 -18.99 46.37
C GLU A 406 -17.28 -18.88 45.05
N GLU A 407 -16.58 -18.57 43.98
CA GLU A 407 -17.24 -18.55 42.67
C GLU A 407 -17.94 -19.88 42.36
N PRO A 408 -19.14 -19.89 41.76
CA PRO A 408 -19.83 -18.77 41.14
C PRO A 408 -20.71 -17.92 42.07
N ALA A 409 -20.69 -18.15 43.41
CA ALA A 409 -21.43 -17.34 44.36
C ALA A 409 -20.81 -15.93 44.48
N TYR A 410 -21.65 -14.94 44.68
CA TYR A 410 -21.20 -13.56 44.86
C TYR A 410 -22.08 -12.80 45.86
N ALA A 411 -21.49 -11.75 46.45
CA ALA A 411 -22.14 -10.88 47.43
C ALA A 411 -22.37 -9.48 46.86
N VAL A 412 -23.42 -8.84 47.34
CA VAL A 412 -23.92 -7.54 46.92
C VAL A 412 -24.15 -6.68 48.14
N ALA A 413 -23.66 -5.44 48.14
CA ALA A 413 -24.09 -4.40 49.06
C ALA A 413 -25.45 -3.86 48.57
N TYR A 414 -26.52 -4.17 49.33
CA TYR A 414 -27.89 -3.86 48.88
C TYR A 414 -28.29 -2.44 49.29
N ALA A 415 -28.20 -2.12 50.56
CA ALA A 415 -28.48 -0.79 51.10
C ALA A 415 -27.91 -0.63 52.52
N GLY A 416 -26.92 0.27 52.71
CA GLY A 416 -26.38 0.54 54.05
C GLY A 416 -25.74 -0.68 54.72
N ASP A 417 -26.43 -1.26 55.71
CA ASP A 417 -26.04 -2.44 56.48
C ASP A 417 -26.72 -3.76 55.97
N GLU A 418 -27.39 -3.67 54.83
CA GLU A 418 -28.04 -4.82 54.16
C GLU A 418 -27.16 -5.38 53.07
N PHE A 419 -27.06 -6.70 53.01
CA PHE A 419 -26.31 -7.43 52.01
C PHE A 419 -27.16 -8.57 51.39
N VAL A 420 -26.85 -8.92 50.17
CA VAL A 420 -27.44 -10.07 49.48
C VAL A 420 -26.33 -10.98 48.97
N VAL A 421 -26.45 -12.27 49.25
CA VAL A 421 -25.55 -13.28 48.70
C VAL A 421 -26.35 -14.13 47.70
N VAL A 422 -25.84 -14.22 46.50
CA VAL A 422 -26.43 -15.00 45.39
C VAL A 422 -25.66 -16.29 45.25
N LEU A 423 -26.33 -17.39 45.19
CA LEU A 423 -25.79 -18.76 45.17
C LEU A 423 -26.32 -19.54 43.97
N PRO A 424 -25.71 -19.38 42.77
CA PRO A 424 -26.09 -20.15 41.60
C PRO A 424 -25.87 -21.65 41.82
N GLY A 425 -26.83 -22.50 41.40
CA GLY A 425 -26.73 -23.94 41.53
C GLY A 425 -26.89 -24.51 42.93
N HIS A 426 -27.25 -23.69 43.92
CA HIS A 426 -27.46 -24.15 45.29
C HIS A 426 -28.93 -24.35 45.57
N ASP A 427 -29.26 -25.46 46.22
CA ASP A 427 -30.56 -25.73 46.79
C ASP A 427 -30.77 -25.04 48.14
N LYS A 428 -31.93 -25.23 48.76
CA LYS A 428 -32.30 -24.65 50.06
C LYS A 428 -31.32 -25.04 51.16
N ASP A 429 -30.98 -26.35 51.24
CA ASP A 429 -30.17 -26.87 52.36
C ASP A 429 -28.71 -26.36 52.25
N GLN A 430 -28.19 -26.33 51.03
CA GLN A 430 -26.89 -25.75 50.75
C GLN A 430 -26.82 -24.26 51.05
N ALA A 431 -27.90 -23.51 50.74
CA ALA A 431 -27.99 -22.09 51.02
C ALA A 431 -28.10 -21.83 52.54
N MET A 432 -28.86 -22.67 53.25
CA MET A 432 -28.93 -22.62 54.71
C MET A 432 -27.54 -22.87 55.37
N ALA A 433 -26.83 -23.88 54.91
CA ALA A 433 -25.48 -24.18 55.39
C ALA A 433 -24.52 -23.00 55.13
N LYS A 434 -24.61 -22.35 53.95
CA LYS A 434 -23.80 -21.17 53.62
C LYS A 434 -24.16 -19.96 54.53
N ALA A 435 -25.48 -19.73 54.76
CA ALA A 435 -25.95 -18.70 55.69
C ALA A 435 -25.42 -18.90 57.09
N LEU A 436 -25.46 -20.12 57.63
CA LEU A 436 -24.89 -20.52 58.93
C LEU A 436 -23.39 -20.24 59.00
N ASN A 437 -22.65 -20.58 57.95
CA ASN A 437 -21.21 -20.30 57.91
C ASN A 437 -20.93 -18.81 57.98
N ILE A 438 -21.61 -17.99 57.15
CA ILE A 438 -21.48 -16.53 57.17
C ILE A 438 -21.82 -15.96 58.55
N GLN A 439 -22.95 -16.37 59.14
CA GLN A 439 -23.39 -15.97 60.47
C GLN A 439 -22.36 -16.28 61.54
N SER A 440 -21.85 -17.52 61.53
CA SER A 440 -20.81 -17.97 62.48
C SER A 440 -19.56 -17.13 62.38
N ARG A 441 -19.10 -16.84 61.18
CA ARG A 441 -17.92 -16.00 60.95
C ARG A 441 -18.13 -14.57 61.41
N ILE A 442 -19.29 -13.96 61.14
CA ILE A 442 -19.63 -12.63 61.60
C ILE A 442 -19.64 -12.59 63.14
N ASN A 443 -20.34 -13.51 63.82
CA ASN A 443 -20.49 -13.59 65.25
C ASN A 443 -19.11 -13.80 66.00
N ASN A 444 -18.21 -14.55 65.39
CA ASN A 444 -16.90 -14.84 65.93
C ASN A 444 -15.86 -13.74 65.63
N SER A 445 -16.15 -12.87 64.71
CA SER A 445 -15.24 -11.76 64.33
C SER A 445 -15.33 -10.59 65.33
N VAL A 446 -14.22 -9.88 65.46
CA VAL A 446 -14.13 -8.63 66.20
C VAL A 446 -13.69 -7.54 65.26
N TYR A 447 -14.59 -6.60 65.04
CA TYR A 447 -14.45 -5.53 64.07
C TYR A 447 -13.83 -4.26 64.66
N LEU A 448 -13.31 -3.38 63.83
CA LEU A 448 -12.73 -2.08 64.18
C LEU A 448 -11.46 -2.16 65.00
N ARG A 449 -10.74 -3.29 65.00
CA ARG A 449 -9.48 -3.42 65.75
C ARG A 449 -8.40 -2.43 65.27
N GLY A 450 -8.38 -2.16 63.98
CA GLY A 450 -7.46 -1.19 63.37
C GLY A 450 -7.70 0.25 63.84
N GLN A 451 -8.90 0.55 64.38
CA GLN A 451 -9.29 1.82 64.97
C GLN A 451 -9.16 1.85 66.51
N GLY A 452 -8.56 0.82 67.08
CA GLY A 452 -8.43 0.68 68.51
C GLY A 452 -9.74 0.32 69.24
N LEU A 453 -10.75 -0.15 68.51
CA LEU A 453 -12.06 -0.57 69.00
C LEU A 453 -12.20 -2.08 68.97
N ALA A 454 -13.15 -2.65 69.72
CA ALA A 454 -13.47 -4.06 69.71
C ALA A 454 -15.00 -4.28 69.60
N VAL A 455 -15.55 -4.19 68.43
CA VAL A 455 -16.99 -4.26 68.21
C VAL A 455 -17.36 -5.68 67.74
N LYS A 456 -18.37 -6.27 68.37
CA LYS A 456 -19.01 -7.51 67.93
C LYS A 456 -20.32 -7.16 67.24
N LEU A 457 -20.54 -7.78 66.09
CA LEU A 457 -21.73 -7.62 65.27
C LEU A 457 -22.47 -8.94 65.19
N GLN A 458 -23.77 -8.84 65.05
CA GLN A 458 -24.69 -9.97 64.72
C GLN A 458 -25.49 -9.61 63.49
N ALA A 459 -25.98 -10.60 62.78
CA ALA A 459 -26.82 -10.40 61.63
C ALA A 459 -27.99 -11.39 61.59
N SER A 460 -29.07 -10.93 61.04
CA SER A 460 -30.26 -11.73 60.71
C SER A 460 -30.28 -12.07 59.21
N PHE A 461 -30.77 -13.26 58.86
CA PHE A 461 -30.75 -13.80 57.52
C PHE A 461 -32.08 -14.30 57.08
N GLY A 462 -32.46 -14.07 55.80
CA GLY A 462 -33.59 -14.66 55.13
C GLY A 462 -33.16 -15.40 53.89
N VAL A 463 -33.55 -16.64 53.68
CA VAL A 463 -33.17 -17.49 52.57
C VAL A 463 -34.37 -17.79 51.70
N ALA A 464 -34.20 -17.66 50.39
CA ALA A 464 -35.17 -18.09 49.36
C ALA A 464 -34.48 -18.81 48.22
N THR A 465 -35.16 -19.80 47.59
CA THR A 465 -34.67 -20.63 46.51
C THR A 465 -35.63 -20.58 45.34
N PHE A 466 -35.09 -20.35 44.16
CA PHE A 466 -35.79 -20.56 42.89
C PHE A 466 -35.60 -22.02 42.42
N PRO A 467 -36.64 -22.71 41.89
CA PRO A 467 -37.99 -22.21 41.67
C PRO A 467 -38.95 -22.38 42.89
N ASP A 468 -38.51 -22.95 44.01
CA ASP A 468 -39.32 -23.43 45.10
C ASP A 468 -40.16 -22.32 45.76
N HIS A 469 -39.56 -21.14 46.01
CA HIS A 469 -40.17 -20.02 46.70
C HIS A 469 -40.62 -18.88 45.78
N ALA A 470 -40.20 -18.90 44.51
CA ALA A 470 -40.58 -17.91 43.52
C ALA A 470 -40.14 -18.34 42.10
N THR A 471 -40.82 -17.82 41.08
CA THR A 471 -40.54 -18.12 39.67
C THR A 471 -39.95 -16.93 38.90
N ASP A 472 -39.81 -15.78 39.58
CA ASP A 472 -39.25 -14.55 38.99
C ASP A 472 -38.38 -13.80 40.03
N LEU A 473 -37.64 -12.82 39.53
CA LEU A 473 -36.70 -12.02 40.32
C LEU A 473 -37.34 -11.30 41.47
N THR A 474 -38.49 -10.65 41.24
CA THR A 474 -39.17 -9.83 42.26
C THR A 474 -39.72 -10.71 43.36
N GLY A 475 -40.32 -11.84 43.03
CA GLY A 475 -40.80 -12.84 43.93
C GLY A 475 -39.71 -13.45 44.80
N LEU A 476 -38.52 -13.76 44.19
CA LEU A 476 -37.39 -14.36 44.92
C LEU A 476 -36.81 -13.40 45.97
N LEU A 477 -36.57 -12.14 45.56
CA LEU A 477 -36.11 -11.09 46.51
C LEU A 477 -37.12 -10.84 47.62
N ALA A 478 -38.42 -10.73 47.27
CA ALA A 478 -39.48 -10.52 48.25
C ALA A 478 -39.63 -11.69 49.22
N SER A 479 -39.40 -12.92 48.79
CA SER A 479 -39.45 -14.10 49.64
C SER A 479 -38.29 -14.17 50.62
N ALA A 480 -37.07 -13.83 50.19
CA ALA A 480 -35.92 -13.75 51.06
C ALA A 480 -36.07 -12.59 52.09
N ASP A 481 -36.57 -11.42 51.64
CA ASP A 481 -36.80 -10.26 52.51
C ASP A 481 -37.89 -10.55 53.56
N ARG A 482 -39.02 -11.18 53.20
CA ARG A 482 -40.06 -11.63 54.16
C ARG A 482 -39.50 -12.60 55.20
N ALA A 483 -38.66 -13.55 54.79
CA ALA A 483 -37.99 -14.47 55.71
C ALA A 483 -37.07 -13.71 56.71
N LEU A 484 -36.30 -12.76 56.22
CA LEU A 484 -35.47 -11.89 57.05
C LEU A 484 -36.34 -11.05 58.02
N PHE A 485 -37.44 -10.48 57.53
CA PHE A 485 -38.33 -9.69 58.36
C PHE A 485 -38.93 -10.54 59.52
N GLY A 486 -39.34 -11.79 59.22
CA GLY A 486 -39.82 -12.74 60.21
C GLY A 486 -38.75 -13.03 61.30
N VAL A 487 -37.50 -13.20 60.94
CA VAL A 487 -36.38 -13.37 61.86
C VAL A 487 -36.20 -12.13 62.78
N LYS A 488 -36.25 -10.96 62.18
CA LYS A 488 -36.10 -9.70 62.92
C LYS A 488 -37.25 -9.50 63.94
N ALA A 489 -38.49 -9.91 63.60
CA ALA A 489 -39.65 -9.84 64.50
C ALA A 489 -39.57 -10.83 65.68
N ASN A 490 -38.89 -11.98 65.50
CA ASN A 490 -38.80 -13.07 66.46
C ASN A 490 -37.49 -13.10 67.30
N GLY A 491 -36.81 -11.97 67.44
CA GLY A 491 -35.66 -11.86 68.33
C GLY A 491 -34.33 -11.66 67.69
N LYS A 492 -34.23 -11.61 66.33
CA LYS A 492 -33.03 -11.36 65.56
C LYS A 492 -31.92 -12.44 65.66
N SER A 493 -30.75 -12.20 65.06
CA SER A 493 -29.56 -13.09 65.10
C SER A 493 -29.87 -14.56 64.79
N ALA A 494 -30.73 -14.77 63.81
CA ALA A 494 -31.19 -16.12 63.35
C ALA A 494 -31.27 -16.18 61.82
N ILE A 495 -31.54 -17.36 61.28
CA ILE A 495 -31.72 -17.61 59.87
C ILE A 495 -33.14 -18.14 59.67
N GLY A 496 -33.90 -17.46 58.83
CA GLY A 496 -35.24 -17.89 58.40
C GLY A 496 -35.22 -18.27 56.91
N TRP A 497 -36.23 -19.04 56.50
CA TRP A 497 -36.47 -19.35 55.08
C TRP A 497 -37.91 -19.04 54.70
N ALA A 498 -38.19 -18.97 53.41
CA ALA A 498 -39.44 -18.42 52.92
C ALA A 498 -40.72 -19.17 53.39
N ASP A 499 -40.67 -20.48 53.69
CA ASP A 499 -41.80 -21.28 54.15
C ASP A 499 -42.03 -21.25 55.68
N MET A 500 -41.15 -20.59 56.45
CA MET A 500 -41.21 -20.61 57.90
C MET A 500 -42.34 -19.70 58.49
N LEU A 501 -43.02 -18.96 57.62
CA LEU A 501 -44.01 -17.93 58.00
C LEU A 501 -45.44 -18.27 57.58
N VAL A 502 -45.79 -19.57 57.47
CA VAL A 502 -47.18 -20.03 57.27
C VAL A 502 -47.85 -20.32 58.59
#